data_27984a330cc723abcec192f49fd2b5a7
#
_entry.id   27984a330cc723abcec192f49fd2b5a7
#
_cell.length_a   1.000
_cell.length_b   1.000
_cell.length_c   1.000
_cell.angle_alpha   90.00
_cell.angle_beta   90.00
_cell.angle_gamma   90.00
#
_symmetry.space_group_name_H-M   'P 1'
#
loop_
_entity.id
_entity.type
_entity.pdbx_description
1 polymer ?
#
loop_
_entity_poly.entity_id
_entity_poly.type
_entity_poly.pdbx_seq_one_letter_code
_entity_poly.pdbx_strand_id
1 'polypeptide(L)'
;MSPPHVPPARPAAAARYTGTAIVLHWLLALLIVGTFSLGVYMHELPFSPARLKYYSWHKWAGVSILALSFLRLAWRLTHRPPAAVAMPGWQAGAAHATHLLLYALFFTVPLVGWAYSSAAGFPIVWFGVLPLPDFVPVDKALAEMIKPWHERTAMLMAALVVLHIAGALKHQFIDRDGLINRMRPARG
;
A
#
# COMPACT_ATOMS: atom_id res chain seq x y z
N MET A 1 -34.11 4.66 -52.03
CA MET A 1 -34.20 4.41 -50.55
C MET A 1 -32.80 4.45 -49.99
N SER A 2 -32.41 5.52 -49.28
CA SER A 2 -31.10 5.60 -48.61
C SER A 2 -31.12 4.74 -47.38
N PRO A 3 -30.06 4.00 -47.06
CA PRO A 3 -29.98 3.17 -45.82
C PRO A 3 -30.05 4.06 -44.57
N PRO A 4 -30.67 3.59 -43.51
CA PRO A 4 -30.77 4.37 -42.28
C PRO A 4 -29.39 4.63 -41.68
N HIS A 5 -29.15 5.89 -41.32
CA HIS A 5 -27.92 6.35 -40.66
C HIS A 5 -27.86 5.74 -39.25
N VAL A 6 -27.04 4.71 -39.05
CA VAL A 6 -26.72 4.15 -37.71
C VAL A 6 -25.69 5.08 -37.08
N PRO A 7 -26.02 5.77 -35.97
CA PRO A 7 -25.04 6.59 -35.26
C PRO A 7 -23.91 5.71 -34.74
N PRO A 8 -22.64 6.19 -34.73
CA PRO A 8 -21.53 5.43 -34.18
C PRO A 8 -21.78 5.12 -32.71
N ALA A 9 -21.58 3.83 -32.34
CA ALA A 9 -21.74 3.39 -30.97
C ALA A 9 -20.84 4.24 -30.05
N ARG A 10 -21.44 4.84 -29.02
CA ARG A 10 -20.65 5.55 -28.01
C ARG A 10 -19.60 4.60 -27.42
N PRO A 11 -18.31 5.03 -27.36
CA PRO A 11 -17.29 4.20 -26.73
C PRO A 11 -17.75 3.84 -25.31
N ALA A 12 -17.77 2.54 -25.01
CA ALA A 12 -18.14 2.05 -23.69
C ALA A 12 -17.28 2.76 -22.65
N ALA A 13 -17.92 3.38 -21.66
CA ALA A 13 -17.23 4.06 -20.59
C ALA A 13 -16.22 3.09 -19.97
N ALA A 14 -14.93 3.50 -19.90
CA ALA A 14 -13.87 2.65 -19.38
C ALA A 14 -14.27 2.12 -18.00
N ALA A 15 -14.34 0.78 -17.85
CA ALA A 15 -14.75 0.15 -16.61
C ALA A 15 -13.86 0.64 -15.47
N ARG A 16 -14.48 1.10 -14.38
CA ARG A 16 -13.80 1.68 -13.19
C ARG A 16 -13.79 0.67 -12.05
N TYR A 17 -12.86 0.85 -11.13
CA TYR A 17 -12.89 0.14 -9.85
C TYR A 17 -14.09 0.59 -9.01
N THR A 18 -14.54 -0.27 -8.10
CA THR A 18 -15.58 0.08 -7.13
C THR A 18 -15.13 1.22 -6.22
N GLY A 19 -16.06 2.03 -5.73
CA GLY A 19 -15.75 3.13 -4.81
C GLY A 19 -14.95 2.68 -3.59
N THR A 20 -15.32 1.54 -2.99
CA THR A 20 -14.58 0.94 -1.86
C THR A 20 -13.13 0.60 -2.24
N ALA A 21 -12.90 0.00 -3.40
CA ALA A 21 -11.53 -0.31 -3.86
C ALA A 21 -10.70 0.96 -4.04
N ILE A 22 -11.30 2.04 -4.55
CA ILE A 22 -10.65 3.34 -4.73
C ILE A 22 -10.31 3.96 -3.37
N VAL A 23 -11.26 4.01 -2.44
CA VAL A 23 -11.04 4.57 -1.09
C VAL A 23 -9.94 3.81 -0.36
N LEU A 24 -10.00 2.47 -0.32
CA LEU A 24 -8.97 1.65 0.32
C LEU A 24 -7.60 1.83 -0.33
N HIS A 25 -7.54 2.02 -1.65
CA HIS A 25 -6.28 2.28 -2.34
C HIS A 25 -5.64 3.59 -1.88
N TRP A 26 -6.38 4.69 -1.94
CA TRP A 26 -5.83 5.99 -1.63
C TRP A 26 -5.53 6.15 -0.13
N LEU A 27 -6.37 5.58 0.74
CA LEU A 27 -6.12 5.58 2.18
C LEU A 27 -4.83 4.83 2.52
N LEU A 28 -4.63 3.62 1.95
CA LEU A 28 -3.38 2.87 2.11
C LEU A 28 -2.18 3.61 1.53
N ALA A 29 -2.31 4.22 0.35
CA ALA A 29 -1.22 4.98 -0.26
C ALA A 29 -0.76 6.14 0.64
N LEU A 30 -1.70 6.92 1.19
CA LEU A 30 -1.40 8.02 2.11
C LEU A 30 -0.76 7.52 3.41
N LEU A 31 -1.31 6.45 4.00
CA LEU A 31 -0.76 5.87 5.23
C LEU A 31 0.65 5.32 5.02
N ILE A 32 0.90 4.61 3.92
CA ILE A 32 2.23 4.03 3.61
C ILE A 32 3.26 5.14 3.45
N VAL A 33 2.96 6.17 2.64
CA VAL A 33 3.88 7.31 2.45
C VAL A 33 4.13 8.04 3.78
N GLY A 34 3.06 8.35 4.52
CA GLY A 34 3.17 9.03 5.81
C GLY A 34 3.95 8.22 6.85
N THR A 35 3.66 6.91 6.96
CA THR A 35 4.34 6.02 7.92
C THR A 35 5.81 5.82 7.56
N PHE A 36 6.14 5.67 6.27
CA PHE A 36 7.52 5.59 5.81
C PHE A 36 8.29 6.88 6.14
N SER A 37 7.74 8.04 5.79
CA SER A 37 8.34 9.35 6.09
C SER A 37 8.54 9.56 7.60
N LEU A 38 7.54 9.16 8.42
CA LEU A 38 7.65 9.19 9.87
C LEU A 38 8.74 8.25 10.38
N GLY A 39 8.88 7.05 9.78
CA GLY A 39 9.91 6.08 10.11
C GLY A 39 11.33 6.64 9.89
N VAL A 40 11.56 7.25 8.73
CA VAL A 40 12.84 7.93 8.42
C VAL A 40 13.08 9.09 9.39
N TYR A 41 12.10 9.95 9.59
CA TYR A 41 12.22 11.11 10.47
C TYR A 41 12.56 10.73 11.93
N MET A 42 11.82 9.78 12.50
CA MET A 42 12.02 9.40 13.91
C MET A 42 13.36 8.67 14.14
N HIS A 43 13.93 8.04 13.11
CA HIS A 43 15.23 7.38 13.21
C HIS A 43 16.36 8.38 13.47
N GLU A 44 16.31 9.56 12.85
CA GLU A 44 17.31 10.62 12.98
C GLU A 44 17.20 11.42 14.29
N LEU A 45 16.09 11.29 15.03
CA LEU A 45 15.90 12.06 16.26
C LEU A 45 16.75 11.53 17.43
N PRO A 46 17.30 12.42 18.29
CA PRO A 46 17.91 12.00 19.54
C PRO A 46 16.86 11.37 20.45
N PHE A 47 17.31 10.53 21.39
CA PHE A 47 16.43 9.90 22.36
C PHE A 47 15.72 10.98 23.21
N SER A 48 14.39 10.99 23.17
CA SER A 48 13.54 11.99 23.82
C SER A 48 12.11 11.49 23.95
N PRO A 49 11.29 12.08 24.84
CA PRO A 49 9.85 11.78 24.92
C PRO A 49 9.13 11.97 23.58
N ALA A 50 9.53 12.96 22.78
CA ALA A 50 8.97 13.19 21.45
C ALA A 50 9.27 12.02 20.51
N ARG A 51 10.52 11.52 20.50
CA ARG A 51 10.88 10.33 19.71
C ARG A 51 10.04 9.10 20.08
N LEU A 52 9.80 8.85 21.36
CA LEU A 52 8.95 7.75 21.82
C LEU A 52 7.50 7.89 21.33
N LYS A 53 6.97 9.12 21.32
CA LYS A 53 5.65 9.42 20.76
C LYS A 53 5.56 9.10 19.26
N TYR A 54 6.57 9.48 18.48
CA TYR A 54 6.63 9.16 17.05
C TYR A 54 6.73 7.67 16.77
N TYR A 55 7.50 6.91 17.59
CA TYR A 55 7.50 5.43 17.52
C TYR A 55 6.10 4.85 17.76
N SER A 56 5.35 5.39 18.73
CA SER A 56 3.97 4.94 18.99
C SER A 56 3.08 5.20 17.78
N TRP A 57 3.12 6.40 17.18
CA TRP A 57 2.35 6.74 16.00
C TRP A 57 2.70 5.88 14.78
N HIS A 58 3.99 5.61 14.57
CA HIS A 58 4.47 4.72 13.51
C HIS A 58 3.92 3.30 13.69
N LYS A 59 3.95 2.76 14.91
CA LYS A 59 3.39 1.45 15.23
C LYS A 59 1.87 1.41 14.99
N TRP A 60 1.14 2.43 15.43
CA TRP A 60 -0.32 2.52 15.21
C TRP A 60 -0.66 2.57 13.72
N ALA A 61 0.06 3.37 12.96
CA ALA A 61 -0.12 3.44 11.51
C ALA A 61 0.23 2.10 10.83
N GLY A 62 1.30 1.43 11.26
CA GLY A 62 1.67 0.10 10.76
C GLY A 62 0.58 -0.95 10.98
N VAL A 63 0.00 -1.02 12.18
CA VAL A 63 -1.15 -1.90 12.48
C VAL A 63 -2.37 -1.52 11.63
N SER A 64 -2.64 -0.24 11.46
CA SER A 64 -3.75 0.23 10.62
C SER A 64 -3.55 -0.15 9.15
N ILE A 65 -2.32 -0.05 8.63
CA ILE A 65 -1.96 -0.51 7.27
C ILE A 65 -2.22 -2.00 7.15
N LEU A 66 -1.81 -2.81 8.13
CA LEU A 66 -2.03 -4.25 8.13
C LEU A 66 -3.53 -4.59 8.07
N ALA A 67 -4.35 -3.99 8.94
CA ALA A 67 -5.79 -4.19 8.96
C ALA A 67 -6.47 -3.78 7.65
N LEU A 68 -6.13 -2.60 7.12
CA LEU A 68 -6.67 -2.11 5.84
C LEU A 68 -6.21 -2.96 4.65
N SER A 69 -5.00 -3.54 4.72
CA SER A 69 -4.50 -4.46 3.69
C SER A 69 -5.31 -5.75 3.65
N PHE A 70 -5.70 -6.30 4.81
CA PHE A 70 -6.65 -7.43 4.89
C PHE A 70 -8.00 -7.07 4.28
N LEU A 71 -8.56 -5.92 4.64
CA LEU A 71 -9.84 -5.46 4.08
C LEU A 71 -9.75 -5.29 2.55
N ARG A 72 -8.65 -4.70 2.06
CA ARG A 72 -8.43 -4.52 0.62
C ARG A 72 -8.27 -5.85 -0.10
N LEU A 73 -7.57 -6.80 0.47
CA LEU A 73 -7.41 -8.15 -0.11
C LEU A 73 -8.75 -8.88 -0.15
N ALA A 74 -9.51 -8.88 0.96
CA ALA A 74 -10.84 -9.47 1.03
C ALA A 74 -11.79 -8.86 -0.01
N TRP A 75 -11.78 -7.51 -0.14
CA TRP A 75 -12.57 -6.82 -1.17
C TRP A 75 -12.18 -7.25 -2.58
N ARG A 76 -10.89 -7.37 -2.87
CA ARG A 76 -10.39 -7.80 -4.18
C ARG A 76 -10.75 -9.23 -4.53
N LEU A 77 -10.79 -10.13 -3.54
CA LEU A 77 -11.16 -11.55 -3.74
C LEU A 77 -12.66 -11.70 -4.07
N THR A 78 -13.50 -10.79 -3.54
CA THR A 78 -14.96 -10.83 -3.73
C THR A 78 -15.44 -9.95 -4.90
N HIS A 79 -14.64 -8.98 -5.35
CA HIS A 79 -15.01 -8.02 -6.40
C HIS A 79 -13.95 -8.03 -7.52
N ARG A 80 -14.34 -8.52 -8.69
CA ARG A 80 -13.42 -8.61 -9.84
C ARG A 80 -12.97 -7.23 -10.28
N PRO A 81 -11.66 -7.02 -10.47
CA PRO A 81 -11.14 -5.77 -11.02
C PRO A 81 -11.57 -5.58 -12.48
N PRO A 82 -11.59 -4.35 -12.99
CA PRO A 82 -11.78 -4.11 -14.42
C PRO A 82 -10.74 -4.86 -15.26
N ALA A 83 -11.10 -5.22 -16.49
CA ALA A 83 -10.17 -5.85 -17.42
C ALA A 83 -8.89 -5.02 -17.59
N ALA A 84 -7.75 -5.68 -17.72
CA ALA A 84 -6.47 -5.00 -17.92
C ALA A 84 -6.50 -4.12 -19.19
N VAL A 85 -5.76 -3.01 -19.16
CA VAL A 85 -5.51 -2.22 -20.36
C VAL A 85 -4.59 -3.00 -21.29
N ALA A 86 -4.83 -2.96 -22.59
CA ALA A 86 -3.94 -3.57 -23.57
C ALA A 86 -2.57 -2.87 -23.51
N MET A 87 -1.53 -3.66 -23.31
CA MET A 87 -0.14 -3.19 -23.24
C MET A 87 0.81 -4.32 -23.67
N PRO A 88 2.07 -4.01 -24.05
CA PRO A 88 3.09 -5.01 -24.36
C PRO A 88 3.25 -6.04 -23.21
N GLY A 89 3.47 -7.31 -23.56
CA GLY A 89 3.51 -8.39 -22.58
C GLY A 89 4.52 -8.19 -21.44
N TRP A 90 5.70 -7.62 -21.72
CA TRP A 90 6.69 -7.33 -20.70
C TRP A 90 6.21 -6.25 -19.69
N GLN A 91 5.44 -5.24 -20.15
CA GLN A 91 4.85 -4.23 -19.26
C GLN A 91 3.76 -4.84 -18.37
N ALA A 92 2.92 -5.70 -18.95
CA ALA A 92 1.91 -6.42 -18.19
C ALA A 92 2.55 -7.32 -17.12
N GLY A 93 3.64 -8.02 -17.46
CA GLY A 93 4.42 -8.83 -16.52
C GLY A 93 5.03 -7.99 -15.40
N ALA A 94 5.67 -6.86 -15.72
CA ALA A 94 6.26 -5.94 -14.74
C ALA A 94 5.19 -5.35 -13.81
N ALA A 95 4.05 -4.92 -14.34
CA ALA A 95 2.94 -4.41 -13.55
C ALA A 95 2.37 -5.49 -12.60
N HIS A 96 2.20 -6.72 -13.09
CA HIS A 96 1.74 -7.84 -12.28
C HIS A 96 2.72 -8.16 -11.14
N ALA A 97 4.00 -8.27 -11.45
CA ALA A 97 5.05 -8.51 -10.45
C ALA A 97 5.11 -7.39 -9.38
N THR A 98 5.06 -6.12 -9.81
CA THR A 98 5.03 -4.98 -8.90
C THR A 98 3.83 -5.03 -7.95
N HIS A 99 2.63 -5.31 -8.47
CA HIS A 99 1.44 -5.43 -7.63
C HIS A 99 1.53 -6.62 -6.66
N LEU A 100 2.00 -7.78 -7.12
CA LEU A 100 2.17 -8.95 -6.26
C LEU A 100 3.14 -8.67 -5.10
N LEU A 101 4.29 -8.07 -5.42
CA LEU A 101 5.30 -7.71 -4.43
C LEU A 101 4.79 -6.65 -3.45
N LEU A 102 4.07 -5.62 -3.93
CA LEU A 102 3.45 -4.63 -3.05
C LEU A 102 2.43 -5.28 -2.11
N TYR A 103 1.57 -6.19 -2.61
CA TYR A 103 0.66 -6.93 -1.74
C TYR A 103 1.41 -7.76 -0.69
N ALA A 104 2.46 -8.48 -1.05
CA ALA A 104 3.28 -9.22 -0.09
C ALA A 104 3.87 -8.30 0.98
N LEU A 105 4.41 -7.15 0.58
CA LEU A 105 5.06 -6.19 1.49
C LEU A 105 4.06 -5.44 2.38
N PHE A 106 2.80 -5.24 1.96
CA PHE A 106 1.76 -4.66 2.81
C PHE A 106 1.49 -5.51 4.07
N PHE A 107 1.75 -6.81 4.02
CA PHE A 107 1.68 -7.70 5.17
C PHE A 107 3.03 -7.87 5.83
N THR A 108 4.09 -8.14 5.06
CA THR A 108 5.41 -8.46 5.60
C THR A 108 6.00 -7.29 6.41
N VAL A 109 5.96 -6.05 5.87
CA VAL A 109 6.58 -4.90 6.56
C VAL A 109 5.96 -4.64 7.93
N PRO A 110 4.62 -4.51 8.09
CA PRO A 110 4.03 -4.29 9.41
C PRO A 110 4.23 -5.48 10.37
N LEU A 111 4.16 -6.73 9.87
CA LEU A 111 4.36 -7.92 10.69
C LEU A 111 5.80 -8.03 11.21
N VAL A 112 6.79 -7.76 10.37
CA VAL A 112 8.20 -7.73 10.79
C VAL A 112 8.45 -6.59 11.78
N GLY A 113 7.82 -5.41 11.56
CA GLY A 113 7.89 -4.30 12.52
C GLY A 113 7.24 -4.63 13.87
N TRP A 114 6.14 -5.36 13.86
CA TRP A 114 5.50 -5.83 15.09
C TRP A 114 6.36 -6.87 15.80
N ALA A 115 6.90 -7.86 15.09
CA ALA A 115 7.84 -8.83 15.65
C ALA A 115 9.06 -8.13 16.28
N TYR A 116 9.64 -7.14 15.61
CA TYR A 116 10.72 -6.33 16.14
C TYR A 116 10.31 -5.61 17.43
N SER A 117 9.14 -4.98 17.45
CA SER A 117 8.64 -4.27 18.63
C SER A 117 8.45 -5.20 19.83
N SER A 118 7.89 -6.40 19.62
CA SER A 118 7.70 -7.42 20.65
C SER A 118 9.05 -7.93 21.17
N ALA A 119 9.97 -8.32 20.27
CA ALA A 119 11.30 -8.81 20.66
C ALA A 119 12.12 -7.76 21.43
N ALA A 120 11.96 -6.48 21.09
CA ALA A 120 12.62 -5.36 21.77
C ALA A 120 11.98 -5.00 23.13
N GLY A 121 10.88 -5.65 23.52
CA GLY A 121 10.18 -5.38 24.78
C GLY A 121 9.35 -4.08 24.78
N PHE A 122 8.95 -3.60 23.59
CA PHE A 122 8.11 -2.41 23.44
C PHE A 122 6.73 -2.79 22.89
N PRO A 123 5.79 -3.29 23.72
CA PRO A 123 4.48 -3.75 23.27
C PRO A 123 3.71 -2.66 22.53
N ILE A 124 2.81 -3.07 21.65
CA ILE A 124 1.96 -2.16 20.90
C ILE A 124 0.63 -1.98 21.64
N VAL A 125 0.35 -0.75 22.07
CA VAL A 125 -0.98 -0.36 22.54
C VAL A 125 -1.59 0.52 21.45
N TRP A 126 -2.44 -0.07 20.60
CA TRP A 126 -2.98 0.59 19.42
C TRP A 126 -3.87 1.78 19.81
N PHE A 127 -3.54 2.96 19.29
CA PHE A 127 -4.10 4.25 19.69
C PHE A 127 -4.08 4.54 21.20
N GLY A 128 -3.20 3.87 21.97
CA GLY A 128 -3.15 4.02 23.41
C GLY A 128 -4.30 3.35 24.17
N VAL A 129 -5.15 2.57 23.51
CA VAL A 129 -6.37 1.96 24.08
C VAL A 129 -6.36 0.45 24.02
N LEU A 130 -6.00 -0.13 22.87
CA LEU A 130 -6.06 -1.57 22.63
C LEU A 130 -4.65 -2.18 22.70
N PRO A 131 -4.32 -2.91 23.78
CA PRO A 131 -3.07 -3.68 23.83
C PRO A 131 -3.14 -4.84 22.86
N LEU A 132 -2.13 -4.96 21.99
CA LEU A 132 -2.00 -6.08 21.08
C LEU A 132 -1.06 -7.13 21.66
N PRO A 133 -1.32 -8.43 21.44
CA PRO A 133 -0.49 -9.50 21.98
C PRO A 133 0.91 -9.47 21.35
N ASP A 134 1.93 -9.69 22.16
CA ASP A 134 3.25 -10.00 21.66
C ASP A 134 3.28 -11.44 21.16
N PHE A 135 3.77 -11.67 19.93
CA PHE A 135 3.81 -13.02 19.33
C PHE A 135 5.22 -13.58 19.17
N VAL A 136 6.22 -12.81 19.61
CA VAL A 136 7.59 -13.28 19.80
C VAL A 136 8.06 -12.93 21.21
N PRO A 137 8.94 -13.73 21.85
CA PRO A 137 9.45 -13.44 23.17
C PRO A 137 10.34 -12.19 23.16
N VAL A 138 10.43 -11.53 24.33
CA VAL A 138 11.38 -10.44 24.53
C VAL A 138 12.79 -11.04 24.51
N ASP A 139 13.55 -10.69 23.49
CA ASP A 139 14.92 -11.17 23.24
C ASP A 139 15.69 -10.11 22.46
N LYS A 140 16.72 -9.56 23.07
CA LYS A 140 17.53 -8.50 22.47
C LYS A 140 18.28 -8.97 21.21
N ALA A 141 18.80 -10.20 21.21
CA ALA A 141 19.51 -10.74 20.05
C ALA A 141 18.57 -10.94 18.87
N LEU A 142 17.36 -11.44 19.14
CA LEU A 142 16.29 -11.56 18.13
C LEU A 142 15.88 -10.18 17.60
N ALA A 143 15.71 -9.18 18.46
CA ALA A 143 15.38 -7.82 18.03
C ALA A 143 16.44 -7.22 17.09
N GLU A 144 17.72 -7.36 17.44
CA GLU A 144 18.83 -6.90 16.58
C GLU A 144 18.88 -7.63 15.23
N MET A 145 18.48 -8.89 15.20
CA MET A 145 18.37 -9.65 13.95
C MET A 145 17.17 -9.22 13.08
N ILE A 146 16.02 -8.94 13.69
CA ILE A 146 14.78 -8.57 12.97
C ILE A 146 14.83 -7.13 12.46
N LYS A 147 15.41 -6.19 13.21
CA LYS A 147 15.44 -4.76 12.87
C LYS A 147 15.88 -4.48 11.44
N PRO A 148 17.03 -4.97 10.92
CA PRO A 148 17.46 -4.70 9.56
C PRO A 148 16.52 -5.29 8.50
N TRP A 149 15.76 -6.34 8.81
CA TRP A 149 14.76 -6.86 7.90
C TRP A 149 13.55 -5.94 7.76
N HIS A 150 13.09 -5.34 8.86
CA HIS A 150 12.06 -4.31 8.79
C HIS A 150 12.51 -3.13 7.93
N GLU A 151 13.71 -2.62 8.16
CA GLU A 151 14.28 -1.50 7.40
C GLU A 151 14.42 -1.83 5.91
N ARG A 152 15.01 -2.98 5.56
CA ARG A 152 15.22 -3.40 4.16
C ARG A 152 13.91 -3.64 3.42
N THR A 153 12.94 -4.29 4.05
CA THR A 153 11.64 -4.54 3.44
C THR A 153 10.83 -3.25 3.27
N ALA A 154 10.93 -2.30 4.20
CA ALA A 154 10.35 -0.97 4.07
C ALA A 154 10.97 -0.17 2.92
N MET A 155 12.31 -0.21 2.77
CA MET A 155 13.01 0.43 1.64
C MET A 155 12.63 -0.22 0.30
N LEU A 156 12.52 -1.54 0.24
CA LEU A 156 12.04 -2.25 -0.95
C LEU A 156 10.61 -1.83 -1.30
N MET A 157 9.74 -1.74 -0.30
CA MET A 157 8.37 -1.26 -0.50
C MET A 157 8.34 0.16 -1.06
N ALA A 158 9.16 1.08 -0.51
CA ALA A 158 9.26 2.45 -0.99
C ALA A 158 9.74 2.51 -2.46
N ALA A 159 10.75 1.73 -2.83
CA ALA A 159 11.23 1.64 -4.21
C ALA A 159 10.13 1.13 -5.17
N LEU A 160 9.37 0.11 -4.76
CA LEU A 160 8.25 -0.42 -5.56
C LEU A 160 7.08 0.56 -5.64
N VAL A 161 6.82 1.35 -4.60
CA VAL A 161 5.81 2.44 -4.65
C VAL A 161 6.24 3.50 -5.66
N VAL A 162 7.51 3.91 -5.67
CA VAL A 162 8.04 4.86 -6.68
C VAL A 162 7.89 4.29 -8.09
N LEU A 163 8.25 3.02 -8.29
CA LEU A 163 8.09 2.33 -9.58
C LEU A 163 6.61 2.26 -10.00
N HIS A 164 5.71 1.94 -9.08
CA HIS A 164 4.27 1.90 -9.31
C HIS A 164 3.73 3.28 -9.73
N ILE A 165 4.14 4.35 -9.04
CA ILE A 165 3.76 5.72 -9.39
C ILE A 165 4.32 6.10 -10.77
N ALA A 166 5.59 5.79 -11.05
CA ALA A 166 6.21 6.06 -12.34
C ALA A 166 5.47 5.35 -13.50
N GLY A 167 5.09 4.07 -13.29
CA GLY A 167 4.26 3.34 -14.25
C GLY A 167 2.90 4.00 -14.48
N ALA A 168 2.22 4.42 -13.40
CA ALA A 168 0.95 5.13 -13.51
C ALA A 168 1.09 6.47 -14.26
N LEU A 169 2.15 7.24 -13.98
CA LEU A 169 2.42 8.50 -14.68
C LEU A 169 2.75 8.27 -16.16
N LYS A 170 3.50 7.19 -16.49
CA LYS A 170 3.74 6.80 -17.88
C LYS A 170 2.42 6.56 -18.62
N HIS A 171 1.49 5.80 -18.05
CA HIS A 171 0.16 5.56 -18.64
C HIS A 171 -0.64 6.86 -18.78
N GLN A 172 -0.49 7.81 -17.86
CA GLN A 172 -1.22 9.09 -17.91
C GLN A 172 -0.68 10.03 -18.99
N PHE A 173 0.66 10.18 -19.11
CA PHE A 173 1.27 11.24 -19.90
C PHE A 173 1.84 10.74 -21.24
N ILE A 174 2.32 9.50 -21.29
CA ILE A 174 2.93 8.89 -22.48
C ILE A 174 1.92 8.06 -23.25
N ASP A 175 1.36 7.03 -22.62
CA ASP A 175 0.43 6.10 -23.27
C ASP A 175 -0.98 6.70 -23.42
N ARG A 176 -1.37 7.61 -22.55
CA ARG A 176 -2.66 8.35 -22.54
C ARG A 176 -3.88 7.44 -22.61
N ASP A 177 -3.80 6.26 -22.01
CA ASP A 177 -4.81 5.20 -22.07
C ASP A 177 -5.91 5.31 -21.00
N GLY A 178 -5.84 6.34 -20.15
CA GLY A 178 -6.84 6.60 -19.11
C GLY A 178 -6.79 5.65 -17.92
N LEU A 179 -5.70 4.89 -17.72
CA LEU A 179 -5.56 3.93 -16.62
C LEU A 179 -5.81 4.58 -15.24
N ILE A 180 -5.24 5.76 -14.99
CA ILE A 180 -5.43 6.51 -13.74
C ILE A 180 -6.89 6.85 -13.48
N ASN A 181 -7.65 7.16 -14.53
CA ASN A 181 -9.07 7.55 -14.41
C ASN A 181 -9.92 6.41 -13.80
N ARG A 182 -9.46 5.16 -13.89
CA ARG A 182 -10.14 4.01 -13.28
C ARG A 182 -10.06 4.01 -11.74
N MET A 183 -9.05 4.71 -11.18
CA MET A 183 -8.79 4.85 -9.73
C MET A 183 -9.09 6.27 -9.20
N ARG A 184 -9.65 7.17 -10.03
CA ARG A 184 -10.08 8.50 -9.55
C ARG A 184 -11.43 8.37 -8.85
N PRO A 185 -11.66 9.11 -7.75
CA PRO A 185 -12.99 9.25 -7.15
C PRO A 185 -14.02 9.70 -8.21
N ALA A 186 -15.27 9.28 -8.08
CA ALA A 186 -16.33 9.81 -8.92
C ALA A 186 -16.44 11.33 -8.66
N ARG A 187 -16.50 12.11 -9.73
CA ARG A 187 -16.97 13.49 -9.59
C ARG A 187 -18.47 13.38 -9.38
N GLY A 188 -18.96 13.85 -8.23
CA GLY A 188 -20.38 14.01 -7.97
C GLY A 188 -21.00 14.98 -8.95
#